data_7d1e0aef1ef4256055470857b8080278
#
_entry.id   7d1e0aef1ef4256055470857b8080278
#
_cell.length_a   1.000
_cell.length_b   1.000
_cell.length_c   1.000
_cell.angle_alpha   90.00
_cell.angle_beta   90.00
_cell.angle_gamma   90.00
#
_symmetry.space_group_name_H-M   'P 1'
#
loop_
_entity.id
_entity.type
_entity.pdbx_description
1 polymer ?
#
loop_
_entity_poly.entity_id
_entity_poly.type
_entity_poly.pdbx_seq_one_letter_code
_entity_poly.pdbx_strand_id
1 'polypeptide(L)'
;MLTAKYVDLAIQSAKEAFPQWSSLAVPKRAEIMFRYRTLLEQNMDAIARLITLENGKTLEEARGDIRRGFEVVEFACGISQLYKGESLAQVAQNIDGQTIREPLGVCVGISPYNFPAMVPMWMFPLAIACGNTFVLKPSEKVPLTAIRLAELFQEAGLPDGMFNIVHGGKEVVDALCSHPDVAAISFVGSSHVAKHVYTL
;
A
#
# COMPACT_ATOMS: atom_id res chain seq x y z
N MET A 1 -6.89 5.81 -24.33
CA MET A 1 -5.51 5.45 -24.73
C MET A 1 -4.42 5.97 -23.80
N LEU A 2 -4.39 7.26 -23.41
CA LEU A 2 -3.37 7.79 -22.49
C LEU A 2 -3.43 7.14 -21.09
N THR A 3 -4.61 6.93 -20.56
CA THR A 3 -4.86 6.37 -19.23
C THR A 3 -4.29 4.97 -19.04
N ALA A 4 -4.52 4.05 -19.97
CA ALA A 4 -3.97 2.68 -19.92
C ALA A 4 -2.44 2.69 -19.96
N LYS A 5 -1.81 3.58 -20.76
CA LYS A 5 -0.37 3.72 -20.83
C LYS A 5 0.26 4.11 -19.49
N TYR A 6 -0.37 5.01 -18.71
CA TYR A 6 0.17 5.39 -17.39
C TYR A 6 0.01 4.28 -16.35
N VAL A 7 -1.06 3.51 -16.43
CA VAL A 7 -1.25 2.31 -15.60
C VAL A 7 -0.15 1.29 -15.90
N ASP A 8 0.08 1.00 -17.18
CA ASP A 8 1.10 0.09 -17.62
C ASP A 8 2.51 0.52 -17.16
N LEU A 9 2.86 1.80 -17.32
CA LEU A 9 4.13 2.35 -16.83
C LEU A 9 4.31 2.19 -15.31
N ALA A 10 3.28 2.44 -14.52
CA ALA A 10 3.33 2.30 -13.06
C ALA A 10 3.49 0.83 -12.64
N ILE A 11 2.80 -0.09 -13.32
CA ILE A 11 2.92 -1.53 -13.06
C ILE A 11 4.30 -2.04 -13.49
N GLN A 12 4.82 -1.62 -14.64
CA GLN A 12 6.17 -1.98 -15.09
C GLN A 12 7.24 -1.49 -14.11
N SER A 13 7.16 -0.22 -13.68
CA SER A 13 8.05 0.32 -12.63
C SER A 13 8.02 -0.53 -11.36
N ALA A 14 6.82 -0.91 -10.91
CA ALA A 14 6.65 -1.76 -9.73
C ALA A 14 7.21 -3.17 -9.94
N LYS A 15 7.01 -3.75 -11.12
CA LYS A 15 7.49 -5.08 -11.49
C LYS A 15 9.02 -5.13 -11.59
N GLU A 16 9.64 -4.12 -12.16
CA GLU A 16 11.11 -4.02 -12.27
C GLU A 16 11.77 -3.84 -10.90
N ALA A 17 11.12 -3.13 -9.99
CA ALA A 17 11.60 -2.91 -8.63
C ALA A 17 11.43 -4.13 -7.71
N PHE A 18 10.46 -5.01 -7.98
CA PHE A 18 10.07 -6.14 -7.12
C PHE A 18 11.22 -7.10 -6.77
N PRO A 19 12.07 -7.59 -7.70
CA PRO A 19 13.11 -8.58 -7.37
C PRO A 19 14.10 -8.08 -6.33
N GLN A 20 14.54 -6.83 -6.44
CA GLN A 20 15.45 -6.21 -5.49
C GLN A 20 14.81 -6.05 -4.12
N TRP A 21 13.53 -5.64 -4.08
CA TRP A 21 12.81 -5.42 -2.83
C TRP A 21 12.45 -6.71 -2.12
N SER A 22 11.94 -7.69 -2.84
CA SER A 22 11.54 -8.99 -2.28
C SER A 22 12.72 -9.75 -1.68
N SER A 23 13.91 -9.60 -2.26
CA SER A 23 15.14 -10.22 -1.75
C SER A 23 15.79 -9.45 -0.59
N LEU A 24 15.35 -8.21 -0.30
CA LEU A 24 15.88 -7.43 0.81
C LEU A 24 15.48 -8.06 2.14
N ALA A 25 16.44 -8.21 3.06
CA ALA A 25 16.20 -8.80 4.38
C ALA A 25 15.05 -8.08 5.13
N VAL A 26 14.16 -8.85 5.74
CA VAL A 26 12.96 -8.34 6.43
C VAL A 26 13.27 -7.21 7.43
N PRO A 27 14.33 -7.30 8.28
CA PRO A 27 14.69 -6.19 9.18
C PRO A 27 15.05 -4.90 8.45
N LYS A 28 15.64 -4.99 7.25
CA LYS A 28 15.97 -3.79 6.46
C LYS A 28 14.73 -3.08 5.92
N ARG A 29 13.71 -3.85 5.54
CA ARG A 29 12.40 -3.27 5.19
C ARG A 29 11.74 -2.62 6.41
N ALA A 30 11.83 -3.25 7.59
CA ALA A 30 11.32 -2.68 8.85
C ALA A 30 12.00 -1.35 9.22
N GLU A 31 13.31 -1.19 9.01
CA GLU A 31 14.01 0.08 9.24
C GLU A 31 13.39 1.25 8.45
N ILE A 32 12.96 1.01 7.23
CA ILE A 32 12.27 2.02 6.41
C ILE A 32 10.89 2.34 6.99
N MET A 33 10.14 1.32 7.45
CA MET A 33 8.85 1.53 8.12
C MET A 33 8.98 2.39 9.39
N PHE A 34 10.01 2.16 10.20
CA PHE A 34 10.27 2.97 11.39
C PHE A 34 10.57 4.44 11.02
N ARG A 35 11.37 4.68 9.99
CA ARG A 35 11.62 6.06 9.51
C ARG A 35 10.35 6.71 8.97
N TYR A 36 9.56 5.97 8.20
CA TYR A 36 8.28 6.44 7.67
C TYR A 36 7.31 6.80 8.80
N ARG A 37 7.20 5.94 9.80
CA ARG A 37 6.40 6.20 11.00
C ARG A 37 6.79 7.53 11.66
N THR A 38 8.08 7.78 11.81
CA THR A 38 8.59 9.02 12.41
C THR A 38 8.25 10.25 11.56
N LEU A 39 8.41 10.16 10.24
CA LEU A 39 8.07 11.25 9.33
C LEU A 39 6.56 11.55 9.31
N LEU A 40 5.71 10.53 9.37
CA LEU A 40 4.27 10.72 9.48
C LEU A 40 3.88 11.45 10.78
N GLU A 41 4.47 11.08 11.91
CA GLU A 41 4.24 11.73 13.20
C GLU A 41 4.63 13.22 13.15
N GLN A 42 5.80 13.52 12.60
CA GLN A 42 6.29 14.88 12.45
C GLN A 42 5.47 15.75 11.49
N ASN A 43 4.82 15.12 10.51
CA ASN A 43 4.03 15.81 9.48
C ASN A 43 2.51 15.72 9.71
N MET A 44 2.05 15.17 10.84
CA MET A 44 0.63 14.89 11.09
C MET A 44 -0.26 16.13 10.87
N ASP A 45 0.12 17.27 11.39
CA ASP A 45 -0.67 18.52 11.25
C ASP A 45 -0.68 19.05 9.82
N ALA A 46 0.42 18.91 9.09
CA ALA A 46 0.47 19.30 7.68
C ALA A 46 -0.45 18.42 6.81
N ILE A 47 -0.41 17.10 7.03
CA ILE A 47 -1.30 16.15 6.35
C ILE A 47 -2.76 16.41 6.74
N ALA A 48 -3.06 16.70 8.02
CA ALA A 48 -4.43 17.00 8.47
C ALA A 48 -5.00 18.25 7.77
N ARG A 49 -4.20 19.32 7.62
CA ARG A 49 -4.61 20.51 6.86
C ARG A 49 -4.86 20.20 5.39
N LEU A 50 -4.05 19.33 4.80
CA LEU A 50 -4.23 18.90 3.41
C LEU A 50 -5.56 18.12 3.25
N ILE A 51 -5.86 17.20 4.16
CA ILE A 51 -7.13 16.47 4.19
C ILE A 51 -8.31 17.43 4.33
N THR A 52 -8.21 18.42 5.25
CA THR A 52 -9.25 19.44 5.40
C THR A 52 -9.46 20.22 4.11
N LEU A 53 -8.37 20.57 3.41
CA LEU A 53 -8.44 21.33 2.16
C LEU A 53 -9.15 20.55 1.04
N GLU A 54 -8.81 19.27 0.84
CA GLU A 54 -9.34 18.50 -0.30
C GLU A 54 -10.63 17.73 0.01
N ASN A 55 -10.87 17.36 1.27
CA ASN A 55 -12.02 16.55 1.68
C ASN A 55 -13.11 17.35 2.40
N GLY A 56 -12.75 18.46 3.05
CA GLY A 56 -13.68 19.28 3.83
C GLY A 56 -13.91 18.81 5.28
N LYS A 57 -13.15 17.83 5.78
CA LYS A 57 -13.18 17.44 7.19
C LYS A 57 -12.68 18.55 8.11
N THR A 58 -13.13 18.56 9.37
CA THR A 58 -12.49 19.36 10.40
C THR A 58 -11.05 18.87 10.64
N LEU A 59 -10.18 19.75 11.19
CA LEU A 59 -8.81 19.34 11.52
C LEU A 59 -8.75 18.18 12.52
N GLU A 60 -9.69 18.13 13.44
CA GLU A 60 -9.79 17.06 14.44
C GLU A 60 -10.14 15.71 13.78
N GLU A 61 -11.13 15.68 12.91
CA GLU A 61 -11.48 14.49 12.12
C GLU A 61 -10.35 14.05 11.19
N ALA A 62 -9.65 15.02 10.57
CA ALA A 62 -8.50 14.75 9.74
C ALA A 62 -7.33 14.12 10.53
N ARG A 63 -7.05 14.60 11.74
CA ARG A 63 -6.08 13.96 12.64
C ARG A 63 -6.52 12.55 13.03
N GLY A 64 -7.81 12.33 13.27
CA GLY A 64 -8.38 11.00 13.53
C GLY A 64 -8.21 10.05 12.36
N ASP A 65 -8.39 10.54 11.13
CA ASP A 65 -8.16 9.80 9.88
C ASP A 65 -6.69 9.32 9.80
N ILE A 66 -5.74 10.24 9.98
CA ILE A 66 -4.31 9.92 9.93
C ILE A 66 -3.93 8.93 11.04
N ARG A 67 -4.40 9.14 12.27
CA ARG A 67 -4.05 8.31 13.43
C ARG A 67 -4.39 6.84 13.20
N ARG A 68 -5.56 6.54 12.64
CA ARG A 68 -5.98 5.16 12.33
C ARG A 68 -5.14 4.51 11.24
N GLY A 69 -4.68 5.27 10.25
CA GLY A 69 -3.74 4.76 9.26
C GLY A 69 -2.34 4.56 9.84
N PHE A 70 -1.92 5.48 10.71
CA PHE A 70 -0.66 5.43 11.42
C PHE A 70 -0.50 4.17 12.29
N GLU A 71 -1.56 3.72 12.97
CA GLU A 71 -1.58 2.46 13.73
C GLU A 71 -1.19 1.25 12.87
N VAL A 72 -1.58 1.22 11.60
CA VAL A 72 -1.19 0.14 10.68
C VAL A 72 0.27 0.26 10.26
N VAL A 73 0.79 1.47 10.11
CA VAL A 73 2.24 1.67 9.88
C VAL A 73 3.05 1.20 11.08
N GLU A 74 2.60 1.49 12.32
CA GLU A 74 3.21 0.96 13.55
C GLU A 74 3.18 -0.57 13.59
N PHE A 75 2.06 -1.17 13.21
CA PHE A 75 1.96 -2.63 13.08
C PHE A 75 2.96 -3.17 12.03
N ALA A 76 3.12 -2.50 10.89
CA ALA A 76 4.07 -2.88 9.85
C ALA A 76 5.54 -2.78 10.32
N CYS A 77 5.88 -1.91 11.27
CA CYS A 77 7.20 -1.87 11.89
C CYS A 77 7.58 -3.21 12.55
N GLY A 78 6.60 -3.96 13.02
CA GLY A 78 6.78 -5.30 13.62
C GLY A 78 6.93 -6.44 12.62
N ILE A 79 7.08 -6.18 11.32
CA ILE A 79 7.03 -7.18 10.25
C ILE A 79 8.03 -8.33 10.45
N SER A 80 9.18 -8.09 11.06
CA SER A 80 10.17 -9.12 11.34
C SER A 80 9.63 -10.25 12.23
N GLN A 81 8.63 -10.00 13.06
CA GLN A 81 7.95 -11.01 13.87
C GLN A 81 6.71 -11.56 13.18
N LEU A 82 5.97 -10.72 12.46
CA LEU A 82 4.72 -11.08 11.79
C LEU A 82 4.94 -11.96 10.55
N TYR A 83 6.11 -11.83 9.91
CA TYR A 83 6.45 -12.54 8.67
C TYR A 83 6.97 -13.97 8.90
N LYS A 84 7.10 -14.40 10.15
CA LYS A 84 7.54 -15.76 10.49
C LYS A 84 6.53 -16.80 9.98
N GLY A 85 7.09 -17.91 9.47
CA GLY A 85 6.33 -19.13 9.24
C GLY A 85 6.28 -20.00 10.50
N GLU A 86 5.69 -21.17 10.35
CA GLU A 86 5.57 -22.19 11.40
C GLU A 86 6.30 -23.45 10.96
N SER A 87 6.79 -24.24 11.92
CA SER A 87 7.32 -25.58 11.67
C SER A 87 6.71 -26.59 12.65
N LEU A 88 6.40 -27.77 12.16
CA LEU A 88 5.90 -28.89 12.95
C LEU A 88 6.78 -30.12 12.65
N ALA A 89 7.50 -30.57 13.66
CA ALA A 89 8.28 -31.81 13.56
C ALA A 89 7.35 -33.03 13.59
N GLN A 90 7.69 -34.07 12.83
CA GLN A 90 6.97 -35.34 12.78
C GLN A 90 5.47 -35.19 12.49
N VAL A 91 5.12 -34.35 11.50
CA VAL A 91 3.74 -34.24 11.00
C VAL A 91 3.20 -35.58 10.48
N ALA A 92 4.11 -36.45 10.03
CA ALA A 92 3.92 -37.86 9.80
C ALA A 92 5.25 -38.57 10.10
N GLN A 93 5.29 -39.91 10.10
CA GLN A 93 6.51 -40.66 10.39
C GLN A 93 7.64 -40.26 9.42
N ASN A 94 8.72 -39.69 9.96
CA ASN A 94 9.90 -39.19 9.24
C ASN A 94 9.58 -37.99 8.28
N ILE A 95 8.52 -37.23 8.54
CA ILE A 95 8.15 -36.06 7.76
C ILE A 95 7.98 -34.87 8.69
N ASP A 96 8.72 -33.79 8.43
CA ASP A 96 8.53 -32.48 9.06
C ASP A 96 7.79 -31.54 8.11
N GLY A 97 6.90 -30.69 8.65
CA GLY A 97 6.17 -29.65 7.90
C GLY A 97 6.71 -28.26 8.21
N GLN A 98 6.81 -27.42 7.21
CA GLN A 98 7.21 -26.02 7.36
C GLN A 98 6.35 -25.12 6.48
N THR A 99 5.95 -23.95 7.01
CA THR A 99 5.35 -22.86 6.22
C THR A 99 6.35 -21.73 6.02
N ILE A 100 6.40 -21.18 4.82
CA ILE A 100 7.22 -20.01 4.47
C ILE A 100 6.28 -18.97 3.89
N ARG A 101 6.44 -17.69 4.29
CA ARG A 101 5.70 -16.57 3.73
C ARG A 101 6.54 -15.91 2.64
N GLU A 102 5.95 -15.74 1.48
CA GLU A 102 6.60 -15.11 0.33
C GLU A 102 5.77 -13.93 -0.19
N PRO A 103 6.42 -12.88 -0.74
CA PRO A 103 5.69 -11.79 -1.37
C PRO A 103 5.05 -12.24 -2.68
N LEU A 104 3.91 -11.65 -3.02
CA LEU A 104 3.11 -12.01 -4.20
C LEU A 104 3.65 -11.36 -5.49
N GLY A 105 4.17 -10.13 -5.40
CA GLY A 105 4.56 -9.34 -6.56
C GLY A 105 4.00 -7.92 -6.52
N VAL A 106 3.45 -7.44 -7.63
CA VAL A 106 2.80 -6.14 -7.72
C VAL A 106 1.41 -6.20 -7.11
N CYS A 107 1.19 -5.46 -6.03
CA CYS A 107 -0.11 -5.30 -5.39
C CYS A 107 -0.73 -3.96 -5.76
N VAL A 108 -2.05 -3.90 -5.83
CA VAL A 108 -2.82 -2.69 -6.16
C VAL A 108 -3.74 -2.33 -4.99
N GLY A 109 -3.87 -1.05 -4.71
CA GLY A 109 -4.87 -0.51 -3.79
C GLY A 109 -5.78 0.49 -4.47
N ILE A 110 -7.10 0.35 -4.28
CA ILE A 110 -8.10 1.29 -4.76
C ILE A 110 -8.84 1.82 -3.53
N SER A 111 -8.72 3.14 -3.27
CA SER A 111 -9.24 3.75 -2.06
C SER A 111 -10.31 4.80 -2.32
N PRO A 112 -11.25 5.01 -1.36
CA PRO A 112 -12.34 5.95 -1.46
C PRO A 112 -11.90 7.39 -1.13
N TYR A 113 -12.81 8.34 -1.31
CA TYR A 113 -12.54 9.77 -1.03
C TYR A 113 -12.72 10.14 0.45
N ASN A 114 -13.53 9.39 1.20
CA ASN A 114 -13.96 9.78 2.54
C ASN A 114 -12.93 9.56 3.65
N PHE A 115 -11.86 8.80 3.38
CA PHE A 115 -10.72 8.59 4.27
C PHE A 115 -9.42 8.58 3.48
N PRO A 116 -8.92 9.76 3.06
CA PRO A 116 -7.81 9.86 2.11
C PRO A 116 -6.45 9.43 2.68
N ALA A 117 -6.28 9.39 4.00
CA ALA A 117 -5.07 8.88 4.65
C ALA A 117 -5.25 7.46 5.20
N MET A 118 -6.30 7.22 5.99
CA MET A 118 -6.53 5.96 6.69
C MET A 118 -6.56 4.76 5.75
N VAL A 119 -7.41 4.81 4.75
CA VAL A 119 -7.64 3.65 3.89
C VAL A 119 -6.42 3.29 3.03
N PRO A 120 -5.73 4.23 2.36
CA PRO A 120 -4.46 3.91 1.72
C PRO A 120 -3.43 3.29 2.68
N MET A 121 -3.28 3.86 3.88
CA MET A 121 -2.35 3.34 4.89
C MET A 121 -2.76 1.98 5.49
N TRP A 122 -3.98 1.51 5.29
CA TRP A 122 -4.36 0.13 5.61
C TRP A 122 -3.82 -0.88 4.60
N MET A 123 -3.45 -0.45 3.40
CA MET A 123 -3.09 -1.30 2.29
C MET A 123 -1.57 -1.34 2.04
N PHE A 124 -0.99 -0.20 1.60
CA PHE A 124 0.38 -0.18 1.09
C PHE A 124 1.47 -0.46 2.15
N PRO A 125 1.40 -0.01 3.42
CA PRO A 125 2.51 -0.22 4.35
C PRO A 125 2.78 -1.69 4.63
N LEU A 126 1.73 -2.47 4.88
CA LEU A 126 1.87 -3.91 5.10
C LEU A 126 2.30 -4.66 3.84
N ALA A 127 1.71 -4.35 2.69
CA ALA A 127 2.10 -4.97 1.42
C ALA A 127 3.60 -4.76 1.14
N ILE A 128 4.09 -3.53 1.29
CA ILE A 128 5.49 -3.16 1.07
C ILE A 128 6.40 -3.79 2.14
N ALA A 129 6.02 -3.76 3.41
CA ALA A 129 6.79 -4.41 4.48
C ALA A 129 6.93 -5.93 4.26
N CYS A 130 5.89 -6.59 3.70
CA CYS A 130 5.94 -8.00 3.31
C CYS A 130 6.82 -8.29 2.09
N GLY A 131 7.36 -7.27 1.41
CA GLY A 131 8.24 -7.45 0.25
C GLY A 131 7.56 -7.32 -1.10
N ASN A 132 6.29 -6.89 -1.14
CA ASN A 132 5.59 -6.56 -2.38
C ASN A 132 5.93 -5.14 -2.84
N THR A 133 5.70 -4.86 -4.11
CA THR A 133 5.58 -3.50 -4.63
C THR A 133 4.11 -3.11 -4.71
N PHE A 134 3.83 -1.81 -4.76
CA PHE A 134 2.46 -1.33 -4.63
C PHE A 134 2.12 -0.21 -5.61
N VAL A 135 0.96 -0.30 -6.23
CA VAL A 135 0.36 0.75 -7.06
C VAL A 135 -0.93 1.20 -6.40
N LEU A 136 -0.99 2.46 -5.96
CA LEU A 136 -2.17 3.05 -5.33
C LEU A 136 -2.97 3.85 -6.35
N LYS A 137 -4.27 3.60 -6.42
CA LYS A 137 -5.25 4.45 -7.09
C LYS A 137 -6.12 5.12 -6.03
N PRO A 138 -5.79 6.33 -5.58
CA PRO A 138 -6.66 7.10 -4.69
C PRO A 138 -7.89 7.60 -5.44
N SER A 139 -8.90 8.08 -4.70
CA SER A 139 -10.00 8.80 -5.35
C SER A 139 -9.48 10.06 -6.04
N GLU A 140 -9.96 10.31 -7.25
CA GLU A 140 -9.67 11.52 -8.01
C GLU A 140 -10.14 12.82 -7.34
N LYS A 141 -11.01 12.70 -6.34
CA LYS A 141 -11.53 13.84 -5.56
C LYS A 141 -10.56 14.32 -4.48
N VAL A 142 -9.65 13.45 -4.03
CA VAL A 142 -8.74 13.70 -2.90
C VAL A 142 -7.34 13.16 -3.21
N PRO A 143 -6.66 13.69 -4.25
CA PRO A 143 -5.38 13.15 -4.70
C PRO A 143 -4.18 13.57 -3.85
N LEU A 144 -4.24 14.74 -3.20
CA LEU A 144 -3.08 15.40 -2.62
C LEU A 144 -2.53 14.67 -1.38
N THR A 145 -3.43 14.15 -0.54
CA THR A 145 -3.03 13.39 0.64
C THR A 145 -2.23 12.14 0.26
N ALA A 146 -2.68 11.40 -0.75
CA ALA A 146 -1.98 10.20 -1.22
C ALA A 146 -0.58 10.55 -1.75
N ILE A 147 -0.44 11.65 -2.50
CA ILE A 147 0.85 12.14 -3.00
C ILE A 147 1.77 12.46 -1.82
N ARG A 148 1.29 13.22 -0.82
CA ARG A 148 2.12 13.55 0.36
C ARG A 148 2.56 12.33 1.15
N LEU A 149 1.71 11.32 1.30
CA LEU A 149 2.06 10.06 1.93
C LEU A 149 3.19 9.33 1.17
N ALA A 150 3.16 9.35 -0.16
CA ALA A 150 4.20 8.74 -1.00
C ALA A 150 5.53 9.51 -0.91
N GLU A 151 5.49 10.84 -0.94
CA GLU A 151 6.68 11.69 -0.76
C GLU A 151 7.37 11.39 0.58
N LEU A 152 6.62 11.32 1.67
CA LEU A 152 7.16 10.98 2.99
C LEU A 152 7.74 9.56 3.03
N PHE A 153 7.17 8.64 2.27
CA PHE A 153 7.70 7.29 2.21
C PHE A 153 9.03 7.24 1.43
N GLN A 154 9.14 8.03 0.36
CA GLN A 154 10.39 8.22 -0.37
C GLN A 154 11.45 8.92 0.52
N GLU A 155 11.07 9.98 1.27
CA GLU A 155 11.93 10.64 2.27
C GLU A 155 12.42 9.64 3.34
N ALA A 156 11.62 8.64 3.71
CA ALA A 156 12.00 7.56 4.63
C ALA A 156 13.05 6.60 4.04
N GLY A 157 13.35 6.72 2.76
CA GLY A 157 14.33 5.92 2.04
C GLY A 157 13.71 4.69 1.35
N LEU A 158 12.40 4.71 1.04
CA LEU A 158 11.81 3.71 0.16
C LEU A 158 12.40 3.88 -1.25
N PRO A 159 12.97 2.84 -1.86
CA PRO A 159 13.52 2.95 -3.22
C PRO A 159 12.46 3.25 -4.27
N ASP A 160 12.87 3.84 -5.38
CA ASP A 160 11.99 4.15 -6.51
C ASP A 160 11.34 2.87 -7.06
N GLY A 161 10.11 3.02 -7.57
CA GLY A 161 9.33 1.91 -8.12
C GLY A 161 8.58 1.06 -7.09
N MET A 162 8.95 1.11 -5.79
CA MET A 162 8.28 0.30 -4.76
C MET A 162 6.85 0.75 -4.47
N PHE A 163 6.61 2.05 -4.54
CA PHE A 163 5.30 2.66 -4.33
C PHE A 163 4.99 3.66 -5.45
N ASN A 164 3.98 3.37 -6.23
CA ASN A 164 3.54 4.18 -7.36
C ASN A 164 2.10 4.65 -7.15
N ILE A 165 1.76 5.83 -7.67
CA ILE A 165 0.40 6.37 -7.62
C ILE A 165 -0.09 6.62 -9.04
N VAL A 166 -1.32 6.18 -9.32
CA VAL A 166 -2.02 6.47 -10.57
C VAL A 166 -3.34 7.15 -10.27
N HIS A 167 -3.64 8.22 -11.01
CA HIS A 167 -4.87 8.97 -10.88
C HIS A 167 -5.81 8.70 -12.05
N GLY A 168 -7.11 8.69 -11.77
CA GLY A 168 -8.16 8.55 -12.78
C GLY A 168 -9.42 7.89 -12.24
N GLY A 169 -10.42 7.79 -13.10
CA GLY A 169 -11.73 7.21 -12.79
C GLY A 169 -11.82 5.72 -13.08
N LYS A 170 -13.01 5.31 -13.55
CA LYS A 170 -13.34 3.90 -13.84
C LYS A 170 -12.35 3.21 -14.79
N GLU A 171 -11.90 3.92 -15.83
CA GLU A 171 -10.97 3.37 -16.83
C GLU A 171 -9.63 2.92 -16.22
N VAL A 172 -9.13 3.65 -15.20
CA VAL A 172 -7.91 3.26 -14.48
C VAL A 172 -8.18 2.05 -13.60
N VAL A 173 -9.34 1.98 -12.94
CA VAL A 173 -9.75 0.81 -12.16
C VAL A 173 -9.79 -0.43 -13.04
N ASP A 174 -10.48 -0.35 -14.19
CA ASP A 174 -10.61 -1.46 -15.13
C ASP A 174 -9.24 -1.93 -15.64
N ALA A 175 -8.35 -0.98 -15.99
CA ALA A 175 -7.01 -1.30 -16.46
C ALA A 175 -6.15 -1.98 -15.38
N LEU A 176 -6.22 -1.51 -14.12
CA LEU A 176 -5.51 -2.13 -12.99
C LEU A 176 -6.03 -3.53 -12.68
N CYS A 177 -7.35 -3.72 -12.67
CA CYS A 177 -7.97 -5.00 -12.34
C CYS A 177 -7.73 -6.08 -13.41
N SER A 178 -7.58 -5.68 -14.67
CA SER A 178 -7.38 -6.61 -15.79
C SER A 178 -5.92 -6.81 -16.16
N HIS A 179 -4.97 -6.16 -15.46
CA HIS A 179 -3.57 -6.22 -15.85
C HIS A 179 -2.93 -7.56 -15.43
N PRO A 180 -2.26 -8.28 -16.35
CA PRO A 180 -1.74 -9.63 -16.08
C PRO A 180 -0.61 -9.69 -15.04
N ASP A 181 0.11 -8.58 -14.84
CA ASP A 181 1.21 -8.50 -13.87
C ASP A 181 0.75 -8.07 -12.46
N VAL A 182 -0.55 -7.82 -12.24
CA VAL A 182 -1.11 -7.52 -10.91
C VAL A 182 -1.39 -8.82 -10.18
N ALA A 183 -0.72 -9.03 -9.05
CA ALA A 183 -0.82 -10.25 -8.26
C ALA A 183 -1.95 -10.21 -7.22
N ALA A 184 -2.31 -9.02 -6.71
CA ALA A 184 -3.36 -8.86 -5.72
C ALA A 184 -3.95 -7.45 -5.74
N ILE A 185 -5.24 -7.34 -5.40
CA ILE A 185 -5.98 -6.08 -5.33
C ILE A 185 -6.62 -5.93 -3.96
N SER A 186 -6.39 -4.78 -3.33
CA SER A 186 -7.10 -4.33 -2.13
C SER A 186 -8.07 -3.21 -2.52
N PHE A 187 -9.31 -3.32 -2.10
CA PHE A 187 -10.36 -2.37 -2.46
C PHE A 187 -11.17 -1.94 -1.24
N VAL A 188 -11.40 -0.64 -1.13
CA VAL A 188 -12.42 -0.06 -0.24
C VAL A 188 -13.22 0.97 -1.03
N GLY A 189 -14.54 0.83 -1.01
CA GLY A 189 -15.46 1.70 -1.74
C GLY A 189 -16.91 1.27 -1.62
N SER A 190 -17.77 1.74 -2.53
CA SER A 190 -19.17 1.35 -2.55
C SER A 190 -19.37 -0.11 -2.97
N SER A 191 -20.44 -0.75 -2.49
CA SER A 191 -20.78 -2.13 -2.85
C SER A 191 -20.94 -2.33 -4.37
N HIS A 192 -21.43 -1.31 -5.09
CA HIS A 192 -21.56 -1.35 -6.54
C HIS A 192 -20.19 -1.46 -7.23
N VAL A 193 -19.21 -0.63 -6.82
CA VAL A 193 -17.84 -0.69 -7.38
C VAL A 193 -17.12 -1.94 -6.90
N ALA A 194 -17.33 -2.37 -5.65
CA ALA A 194 -16.76 -3.63 -5.14
C ALA A 194 -17.17 -4.83 -6.01
N LYS A 195 -18.48 -4.93 -6.36
CA LYS A 195 -18.98 -5.96 -7.24
C LYS A 195 -18.34 -5.91 -8.62
N HIS A 196 -18.14 -4.71 -9.17
CA HIS A 196 -17.47 -4.53 -10.47
C HIS A 196 -16.01 -5.00 -10.40
N VAL A 197 -15.24 -4.58 -9.41
CA VAL A 197 -13.84 -5.00 -9.20
C VAL A 197 -13.74 -6.52 -9.02
N TYR A 198 -14.67 -7.13 -8.30
CA TYR A 198 -14.67 -8.58 -8.07
C TYR A 198 -14.97 -9.40 -9.33
N THR A 199 -15.65 -8.82 -10.32
CA THR A 199 -16.06 -9.52 -11.56
C THR A 199 -15.07 -9.34 -12.72
N LEU A 200 -14.07 -8.47 -12.58
CA LEU A 200 -12.97 -8.29 -13.53
C LEU A 200 -11.83 -9.28 -13.28
#